data_21340fe6a6ee5b8cd1517e90ee93250f
#
_entry.id   21340fe6a6ee5b8cd1517e90ee93250f
#
_cell.length_a   1.000
_cell.length_b   1.000
_cell.length_c   1.000
_cell.angle_alpha   90.00
_cell.angle_beta   90.00
_cell.angle_gamma   90.00
#
_symmetry.space_group_name_H-M   'P 1'
#
loop_
_entity.id
_entity.type
_entity.pdbx_description
1 polymer ?
#
loop_
_entity_poly.entity_id
_entity_poly.type
_entity_poly.pdbx_seq_one_letter_code
_entity_poly.pdbx_strand_id
1 'polypeptide(L)'
;MGMKVLIVGGGGREHAIATCVAKSPKVDKIYCAPGNAGIGQIAECVPIGAMEFDKIVAFAKEQAVDLTIVGMDDPLVGGLVDALEAEGLRAFGPRKNAAILEGSKAFSKDLMKKYGIPTAAYETFDTPEAALNYLETAPVPIVLKADGLALGKGVLICNTREEAKEGVKTLMLDKQFGHAGDRIVVEQFMTGREVSVLSFVDGKTIKIMTSAQDHKRAKDGDQGLNTGGMGTFSPSPFYTPEVDEFCKKHIYQATVDAMKAEGREFKGIIFFGLMLTADGPKVLEYNARFGDPETQVVLPRMKNDIVDVFEACVDGTLDQIDLQFEDNAAVCVVLASDGYPEHYEKGKKITGLENFKDKDGYYVFHAGSKFDAEGNILTNGGRVLGVTATGKDLKEARANAYKATEWVNFENKYMRHDIGHAIDEA
;
A
#
# COMPACT_ATOMS: atom_id res chain seq x y z
N MET A 1 20.20 6.33 25.97
CA MET A 1 18.75 6.24 25.67
C MET A 1 18.59 5.89 24.21
N GLY A 2 17.75 4.89 23.90
CA GLY A 2 17.42 4.53 22.54
C GLY A 2 16.39 5.46 21.92
N MET A 3 16.07 5.20 20.66
CA MET A 3 15.16 6.04 19.88
C MET A 3 13.70 5.87 20.31
N LYS A 4 12.97 6.97 20.21
CA LYS A 4 11.50 6.98 20.26
C LYS A 4 10.98 7.14 18.84
N VAL A 5 10.14 6.23 18.41
CA VAL A 5 9.56 6.20 17.05
C VAL A 5 8.05 6.37 17.14
N LEU A 6 7.51 7.25 16.31
CA LEU A 6 6.07 7.43 16.13
C LEU A 6 5.67 6.92 14.75
N ILE A 7 4.66 6.04 14.69
CA ILE A 7 4.08 5.56 13.44
C ILE A 7 2.69 6.18 13.29
N VAL A 8 2.42 6.80 12.16
CA VAL A 8 1.13 7.41 11.85
C VAL A 8 0.31 6.50 10.95
N GLY A 9 -0.84 6.10 11.43
CA GLY A 9 -1.75 5.16 10.78
C GLY A 9 -2.26 4.10 11.74
N GLY A 10 -3.09 3.19 11.29
CA GLY A 10 -3.70 2.19 12.15
C GLY A 10 -4.15 0.93 11.42
N GLY A 11 -3.58 0.65 10.25
CA GLY A 11 -3.92 -0.52 9.44
C GLY A 11 -2.92 -1.66 9.57
N GLY A 12 -3.13 -2.68 8.74
CA GLY A 12 -2.28 -3.88 8.73
C GLY A 12 -0.83 -3.57 8.33
N ARG A 13 -0.62 -2.65 7.38
CA ARG A 13 0.73 -2.23 7.00
C ARG A 13 1.46 -1.56 8.18
N GLU A 14 0.77 -0.71 8.95
CA GLU A 14 1.35 -0.04 10.12
C GLU A 14 1.68 -1.07 11.21
N HIS A 15 0.87 -2.10 11.38
CA HIS A 15 1.18 -3.20 12.29
C HIS A 15 2.43 -3.97 11.86
N ALA A 16 2.57 -4.25 10.56
CA ALA A 16 3.77 -4.90 10.03
C ALA A 16 5.02 -4.03 10.21
N ILE A 17 4.90 -2.71 9.96
CA ILE A 17 5.99 -1.75 10.19
C ILE A 17 6.37 -1.74 11.68
N ALA A 18 5.39 -1.64 12.58
CA ALA A 18 5.62 -1.62 14.01
C ALA A 18 6.32 -2.90 14.50
N THR A 19 5.94 -4.05 13.96
CA THR A 19 6.56 -5.34 14.27
C THR A 19 8.04 -5.34 13.89
N CYS A 20 8.40 -4.79 12.74
CA CYS A 20 9.80 -4.67 12.31
C CYS A 20 10.58 -3.64 13.14
N VAL A 21 9.98 -2.50 13.45
CA VAL A 21 10.59 -1.46 14.29
C VAL A 21 10.87 -2.01 15.69
N ALA A 22 9.96 -2.83 16.23
CA ALA A 22 10.12 -3.44 17.55
C ALA A 22 11.32 -4.40 17.64
N LYS A 23 11.80 -4.91 16.51
CA LYS A 23 13.00 -5.77 16.46
C LYS A 23 14.30 -4.98 16.47
N SER A 24 14.25 -3.68 16.25
CA SER A 24 15.46 -2.85 16.20
C SER A 24 16.03 -2.65 17.60
N PRO A 25 17.32 -2.96 17.83
CA PRO A 25 17.95 -2.68 19.11
C PRO A 25 18.14 -1.18 19.40
N LYS A 26 17.94 -0.34 18.41
CA LYS A 26 18.05 1.12 18.53
C LYS A 26 16.82 1.75 19.16
N VAL A 27 15.67 1.06 19.18
CA VAL A 27 14.37 1.62 19.57
C VAL A 27 14.01 1.22 20.99
N ASP A 28 13.77 2.22 21.84
CA ASP A 28 13.31 2.01 23.22
C ASP A 28 11.79 2.13 23.34
N LYS A 29 11.17 2.98 22.51
CA LYS A 29 9.75 3.26 22.61
C LYS A 29 9.12 3.43 21.24
N ILE A 30 7.96 2.83 21.06
CA ILE A 30 7.13 2.97 19.86
C ILE A 30 5.78 3.55 20.25
N TYR A 31 5.41 4.65 19.57
CA TYR A 31 4.05 5.21 19.61
C TYR A 31 3.38 4.97 18.27
N CYS A 32 2.07 4.82 18.26
CA CYS A 32 1.28 4.75 17.02
C CYS A 32 0.04 5.63 17.15
N ALA A 33 -0.26 6.41 16.13
CA ALA A 33 -1.40 7.33 16.10
C ALA A 33 -2.24 7.11 14.85
N PRO A 34 -3.48 6.61 14.95
CA PRO A 34 -4.16 6.15 16.16
C PRO A 34 -3.85 4.71 16.56
N GLY A 35 -3.28 3.89 15.66
CA GLY A 35 -3.02 2.48 15.89
C GLY A 35 -4.27 1.60 15.83
N ASN A 36 -4.14 0.38 16.33
CA ASN A 36 -5.21 -0.59 16.48
C ASN A 36 -4.90 -1.55 17.64
N ALA A 37 -5.77 -2.51 17.92
CA ALA A 37 -5.60 -3.41 19.06
C ALA A 37 -4.33 -4.29 18.97
N GLY A 38 -3.94 -4.72 17.77
CA GLY A 38 -2.72 -5.51 17.57
C GLY A 38 -1.46 -4.67 17.80
N ILE A 39 -1.41 -3.47 17.26
CA ILE A 39 -0.32 -2.51 17.47
C ILE A 39 -0.21 -2.16 18.95
N GLY A 40 -1.33 -2.02 19.63
CA GLY A 40 -1.39 -1.73 21.07
C GLY A 40 -0.73 -2.78 21.97
N GLN A 41 -0.45 -3.97 21.44
CA GLN A 41 0.26 -5.03 22.18
C GLN A 41 1.78 -4.85 22.13
N ILE A 42 2.32 -4.11 21.16
CA ILE A 42 3.77 -3.89 20.96
C ILE A 42 4.18 -2.43 20.99
N ALA A 43 3.22 -1.51 21.03
CA ALA A 43 3.44 -0.07 20.99
C ALA A 43 2.38 0.63 21.85
N GLU A 44 2.63 1.88 22.18
CA GLU A 44 1.62 2.72 22.82
C GLU A 44 0.80 3.44 21.76
N CYS A 45 -0.47 3.07 21.65
CA CYS A 45 -1.41 3.77 20.76
C CYS A 45 -1.89 5.05 21.44
N VAL A 46 -1.86 6.15 20.69
CA VAL A 46 -2.33 7.45 21.17
C VAL A 46 -3.58 7.87 20.37
N PRO A 47 -4.60 8.45 21.03
CA PRO A 47 -5.88 8.75 20.38
C PRO A 47 -5.81 10.02 19.53
N ILE A 48 -4.91 10.05 18.57
CA ILE A 48 -4.72 11.14 17.62
C ILE A 48 -4.96 10.58 16.22
N GLY A 49 -5.90 11.17 15.48
CA GLY A 49 -6.16 10.78 14.10
C GLY A 49 -5.03 11.17 13.17
N ALA A 50 -4.83 10.40 12.10
CA ALA A 50 -3.74 10.59 11.15
C ALA A 50 -3.77 11.97 10.45
N MET A 51 -4.94 12.61 10.37
CA MET A 51 -5.11 13.92 9.74
C MET A 51 -5.09 15.08 10.73
N GLU A 52 -4.92 14.82 12.02
CA GLU A 52 -4.81 15.84 13.06
C GLU A 52 -3.36 16.32 13.19
N PHE A 53 -2.86 17.01 12.17
CA PHE A 53 -1.43 17.35 12.02
C PHE A 53 -0.89 18.16 13.20
N ASP A 54 -1.62 19.17 13.68
CA ASP A 54 -1.18 19.99 14.81
C ASP A 54 -0.97 19.16 16.08
N LYS A 55 -1.86 18.20 16.32
CA LYS A 55 -1.76 17.30 17.48
C LYS A 55 -0.61 16.30 17.32
N ILE A 56 -0.39 15.79 16.12
CA ILE A 56 0.73 14.87 15.83
C ILE A 56 2.05 15.59 16.06
N VAL A 57 2.22 16.78 15.50
CA VAL A 57 3.43 17.60 15.66
C VAL A 57 3.67 17.94 17.13
N ALA A 58 2.64 18.40 17.83
CA ALA A 58 2.73 18.72 19.26
C ALA A 58 3.14 17.49 20.09
N PHE A 59 2.53 16.35 19.83
CA PHE A 59 2.87 15.09 20.50
C PHE A 59 4.33 14.67 20.24
N ALA A 60 4.77 14.75 19.00
CA ALA A 60 6.15 14.39 18.63
C ALA A 60 7.18 15.29 19.32
N LYS A 61 6.88 16.59 19.45
CA LYS A 61 7.74 17.55 20.20
C LYS A 61 7.74 17.25 21.70
N GLU A 62 6.57 17.11 22.28
CA GLU A 62 6.37 16.90 23.71
C GLU A 62 7.03 15.60 24.20
N GLN A 63 6.91 14.52 23.42
CA GLN A 63 7.50 13.24 23.73
C GLN A 63 8.95 13.08 23.26
N ALA A 64 9.52 14.09 22.62
CA ALA A 64 10.86 14.04 22.04
C ALA A 64 11.05 12.83 21.10
N VAL A 65 10.12 12.67 20.17
CA VAL A 65 10.16 11.61 19.17
C VAL A 65 11.34 11.84 18.22
N ASP A 66 12.16 10.81 18.02
CA ASP A 66 13.35 10.87 17.17
C ASP A 66 13.07 10.67 15.69
N LEU A 67 12.04 9.90 15.37
CA LEU A 67 11.64 9.60 13.98
C LEU A 67 10.16 9.35 13.92
N THR A 68 9.47 10.02 13.01
CA THR A 68 8.06 9.79 12.70
C THR A 68 7.95 9.12 11.34
N ILE A 69 7.24 7.98 11.27
CA ILE A 69 7.00 7.21 10.05
C ILE A 69 5.55 7.42 9.65
N VAL A 70 5.32 8.01 8.47
CA VAL A 70 3.98 8.24 7.95
C VAL A 70 3.63 7.10 7.00
N GLY A 71 2.71 6.24 7.45
CA GLY A 71 2.38 4.99 6.75
C GLY A 71 1.24 5.07 5.74
N MET A 72 0.45 6.13 5.73
CA MET A 72 -0.76 6.24 4.89
C MET A 72 -0.69 7.40 3.90
N ASP A 73 -1.51 7.30 2.85
CA ASP A 73 -1.59 8.25 1.74
C ASP A 73 -2.16 9.63 2.12
N ASP A 74 -3.30 9.68 2.79
CA ASP A 74 -3.97 10.95 3.10
C ASP A 74 -3.07 11.96 3.84
N PRO A 75 -2.40 11.60 4.95
CA PRO A 75 -1.52 12.56 5.60
C PRO A 75 -0.28 12.91 4.78
N LEU A 76 0.23 12.02 3.93
CA LEU A 76 1.35 12.32 3.04
C LEU A 76 0.96 13.36 1.99
N VAL A 77 -0.15 13.14 1.33
CA VAL A 77 -0.69 14.07 0.32
C VAL A 77 -1.11 15.40 0.97
N GLY A 78 -1.56 15.35 2.22
CA GLY A 78 -1.96 16.52 3.01
C GLY A 78 -0.80 17.36 3.53
N GLY A 79 0.43 16.83 3.55
CA GLY A 79 1.61 17.60 3.95
C GLY A 79 2.07 17.39 5.39
N LEU A 80 1.78 16.25 6.01
CA LEU A 80 2.22 15.96 7.39
C LEU A 80 3.74 15.99 7.53
N VAL A 81 4.49 15.46 6.55
CA VAL A 81 5.95 15.46 6.58
C VAL A 81 6.48 16.91 6.58
N ASP A 82 5.88 17.77 5.75
CA ASP A 82 6.23 19.21 5.73
C ASP A 82 5.99 19.85 7.10
N ALA A 83 4.86 19.55 7.73
CA ALA A 83 4.52 20.10 9.05
C ALA A 83 5.51 19.64 10.13
N LEU A 84 5.93 18.38 10.10
CA LEU A 84 6.92 17.84 11.03
C LEU A 84 8.30 18.48 10.81
N GLU A 85 8.75 18.54 9.57
CA GLU A 85 10.06 19.13 9.23
C GLU A 85 10.13 20.62 9.56
N ALA A 86 9.03 21.35 9.40
CA ALA A 86 8.96 22.78 9.76
C ALA A 86 9.26 23.03 11.24
N GLU A 87 9.04 22.03 12.09
CA GLU A 87 9.33 22.10 13.53
C GLU A 87 10.64 21.36 13.88
N GLY A 88 11.48 21.05 12.89
CA GLY A 88 12.78 20.40 13.11
C GLY A 88 12.67 18.92 13.46
N LEU A 89 11.53 18.28 13.22
CA LEU A 89 11.30 16.86 13.50
C LEU A 89 11.63 16.01 12.28
N ARG A 90 12.33 14.91 12.51
CA ARG A 90 12.68 13.96 11.44
C ARG A 90 11.44 13.12 11.08
N ALA A 91 11.16 13.00 9.80
CA ALA A 91 10.02 12.25 9.29
C ALA A 91 10.44 11.39 8.10
N PHE A 92 9.93 10.16 8.07
CA PHE A 92 10.04 9.26 6.93
C PHE A 92 8.75 9.32 6.11
N GLY A 93 8.89 9.71 4.88
CA GLY A 93 7.81 9.84 3.91
C GLY A 93 8.05 11.01 2.96
N PRO A 94 7.39 11.05 1.81
CA PRO A 94 7.53 12.17 0.88
C PRO A 94 6.86 13.42 1.43
N ARG A 95 7.46 14.57 1.10
CA ARG A 95 6.81 15.87 1.27
C ARG A 95 5.59 15.97 0.36
N LYS A 96 4.71 16.91 0.65
CA LYS A 96 3.49 17.14 -0.13
C LYS A 96 3.77 17.30 -1.63
N ASN A 97 4.81 18.04 -2.00
CA ASN A 97 5.15 18.26 -3.41
C ASN A 97 5.58 16.97 -4.14
N ALA A 98 6.13 15.99 -3.42
CA ALA A 98 6.51 14.69 -3.98
C ALA A 98 5.38 13.66 -3.87
N ALA A 99 4.55 13.73 -2.83
CA ALA A 99 3.41 12.84 -2.65
C ALA A 99 2.35 12.98 -3.75
N ILE A 100 2.41 14.03 -4.55
CA ILE A 100 1.58 14.22 -5.75
C ILE A 100 1.73 13.05 -6.74
N LEU A 101 2.82 12.30 -6.67
CA LEU A 101 3.01 11.11 -7.48
C LEU A 101 1.87 10.10 -7.30
N GLU A 102 1.29 10.03 -6.09
CA GLU A 102 0.07 9.28 -5.81
C GLU A 102 -1.16 10.20 -5.80
N GLY A 103 -1.02 11.41 -5.30
CA GLY A 103 -2.13 12.34 -5.12
C GLY A 103 -2.77 12.81 -6.42
N SER A 104 -2.08 12.73 -7.55
CA SER A 104 -2.61 13.07 -8.88
C SER A 104 -2.15 12.05 -9.92
N LYS A 105 -3.10 11.31 -10.45
CA LYS A 105 -2.85 10.36 -11.54
C LYS A 105 -2.49 11.06 -12.83
N ALA A 106 -3.08 12.25 -13.09
CA ALA A 106 -2.74 13.07 -14.24
C ALA A 106 -1.28 13.53 -14.17
N PHE A 107 -0.82 13.98 -12.99
CA PHE A 107 0.58 14.32 -12.78
C PHE A 107 1.52 13.15 -13.09
N SER A 108 1.24 11.97 -12.53
CA SER A 108 2.11 10.81 -12.73
C SER A 108 2.14 10.35 -14.19
N LYS A 109 1.01 10.41 -14.89
CA LYS A 109 0.95 10.08 -16.33
C LYS A 109 1.76 11.07 -17.16
N ASP A 110 1.61 12.37 -16.90
CA ASP A 110 2.38 13.42 -17.59
C ASP A 110 3.88 13.29 -17.31
N LEU A 111 4.26 12.95 -16.07
CA LEU A 111 5.64 12.68 -15.69
C LEU A 111 6.22 11.51 -16.52
N MET A 112 5.50 10.40 -16.57
CA MET A 112 5.95 9.22 -17.31
C MET A 112 6.08 9.51 -18.81
N LYS A 113 5.13 10.23 -19.37
CA LYS A 113 5.18 10.64 -20.79
C LYS A 113 6.38 11.53 -21.07
N LYS A 114 6.61 12.53 -20.22
CA LYS A 114 7.71 13.50 -20.38
C LYS A 114 9.09 12.83 -20.34
N TYR A 115 9.26 11.86 -19.43
CA TYR A 115 10.55 11.22 -19.19
C TYR A 115 10.68 9.83 -19.81
N GLY A 116 9.73 9.43 -20.66
CA GLY A 116 9.82 8.18 -21.42
C GLY A 116 9.68 6.92 -20.57
N ILE A 117 9.00 6.98 -19.44
CA ILE A 117 8.75 5.83 -18.58
C ILE A 117 7.56 5.04 -19.14
N PRO A 118 7.69 3.71 -19.38
CA PRO A 118 6.62 2.92 -19.99
C PRO A 118 5.34 2.90 -19.17
N THR A 119 4.23 3.29 -19.79
CA THR A 119 2.88 3.23 -19.19
C THR A 119 1.83 3.19 -20.31
N ALA A 120 0.56 2.95 -19.98
CA ALA A 120 -0.53 2.97 -20.93
C ALA A 120 -0.72 4.35 -21.56
N ALA A 121 -1.11 4.38 -22.82
CA ALA A 121 -1.54 5.62 -23.48
C ALA A 121 -2.76 6.19 -22.75
N TYR A 122 -2.83 7.51 -22.65
CA TYR A 122 -3.85 8.17 -21.84
C TYR A 122 -4.20 9.56 -22.39
N GLU A 123 -5.36 10.06 -21.93
CA GLU A 123 -5.79 11.45 -22.08
C GLU A 123 -6.41 11.91 -20.76
N THR A 124 -6.31 13.21 -20.48
CA THR A 124 -6.84 13.81 -19.26
C THR A 124 -7.96 14.78 -19.60
N PHE A 125 -9.04 14.79 -18.82
CA PHE A 125 -10.21 15.62 -19.04
C PHE A 125 -10.64 16.34 -17.78
N ASP A 126 -10.88 17.65 -17.91
CA ASP A 126 -11.38 18.51 -16.83
C ASP A 126 -12.89 18.74 -16.90
N THR A 127 -13.52 18.37 -18.01
CA THR A 127 -14.97 18.54 -18.21
C THR A 127 -15.61 17.24 -18.70
N PRO A 128 -16.85 16.94 -18.26
CA PRO A 128 -17.59 15.79 -18.75
C PRO A 128 -17.81 15.80 -20.26
N GLU A 129 -18.06 16.99 -20.84
CA GLU A 129 -18.31 17.16 -22.26
C GLU A 129 -17.09 16.72 -23.11
N ALA A 130 -15.89 17.16 -22.72
CA ALA A 130 -14.66 16.78 -23.41
C ALA A 130 -14.40 15.28 -23.33
N ALA A 131 -14.61 14.69 -22.14
CA ALA A 131 -14.46 13.26 -21.94
C ALA A 131 -15.45 12.45 -22.77
N LEU A 132 -16.72 12.84 -22.79
CA LEU A 132 -17.76 12.17 -23.56
C LEU A 132 -17.49 12.26 -25.08
N ASN A 133 -17.01 13.40 -25.55
CA ASN A 133 -16.64 13.58 -26.95
C ASN A 133 -15.48 12.65 -27.36
N TYR A 134 -14.47 12.55 -26.51
CA TYR A 134 -13.36 11.63 -26.74
C TYR A 134 -13.82 10.16 -26.82
N LEU A 135 -14.77 9.75 -25.96
CA LEU A 135 -15.29 8.39 -25.91
C LEU A 135 -16.12 8.00 -27.12
N GLU A 136 -16.56 8.95 -27.96
CA GLU A 136 -17.29 8.61 -29.18
C GLU A 136 -16.45 7.76 -30.17
N THR A 137 -15.13 7.95 -30.17
CA THR A 137 -14.22 7.24 -31.08
C THR A 137 -13.12 6.44 -30.39
N ALA A 138 -13.03 6.51 -29.05
CA ALA A 138 -12.01 5.79 -28.30
C ALA A 138 -12.24 4.26 -28.38
N PRO A 139 -11.17 3.46 -28.48
CA PRO A 139 -11.31 2.00 -28.45
C PRO A 139 -11.75 1.53 -27.06
N VAL A 140 -12.46 0.41 -27.04
CA VAL A 140 -12.86 -0.29 -25.82
C VAL A 140 -12.29 -1.72 -25.84
N PRO A 141 -12.01 -2.36 -24.67
CA PRO A 141 -12.21 -1.81 -23.31
C PRO A 141 -11.30 -0.61 -23.03
N ILE A 142 -11.71 0.21 -22.08
CA ILE A 142 -11.01 1.44 -21.69
C ILE A 142 -11.10 1.63 -20.18
N VAL A 143 -10.15 2.34 -19.59
CA VAL A 143 -10.09 2.56 -18.14
C VAL A 143 -10.28 4.05 -17.82
N LEU A 144 -11.20 4.35 -16.93
CA LEU A 144 -11.42 5.69 -16.39
C LEU A 144 -10.93 5.72 -14.94
N LYS A 145 -10.14 6.75 -14.61
CA LYS A 145 -9.61 6.92 -13.25
C LYS A 145 -9.89 8.34 -12.75
N ALA A 146 -10.46 8.44 -11.55
CA ALA A 146 -10.50 9.73 -10.86
C ALA A 146 -9.07 10.17 -10.56
N ASP A 147 -8.78 11.46 -10.74
CA ASP A 147 -7.41 11.99 -10.61
C ASP A 147 -6.86 11.89 -9.19
N GLY A 148 -7.67 12.22 -8.19
CA GLY A 148 -7.25 12.25 -6.79
C GLY A 148 -7.36 10.91 -6.07
N LEU A 149 -7.15 10.95 -4.75
CA LEU A 149 -7.30 9.79 -3.87
C LEU A 149 -8.78 9.38 -3.80
N ALA A 150 -9.04 8.11 -4.07
CA ALA A 150 -10.40 7.55 -4.07
C ALA A 150 -10.44 6.14 -3.43
N LEU A 151 -9.53 5.86 -2.50
CA LEU A 151 -9.43 4.60 -1.75
C LEU A 151 -9.40 3.36 -2.67
N GLY A 152 -8.75 3.48 -3.83
CA GLY A 152 -8.69 2.41 -4.83
C GLY A 152 -10.01 2.15 -5.58
N LYS A 153 -11.06 2.91 -5.30
CA LYS A 153 -12.39 2.73 -5.89
C LYS A 153 -12.67 3.61 -7.11
N GLY A 154 -11.83 4.61 -7.34
CA GLY A 154 -11.98 5.56 -8.43
C GLY A 154 -11.48 5.06 -9.79
N VAL A 155 -11.35 3.74 -9.98
CA VAL A 155 -10.90 3.11 -11.21
C VAL A 155 -12.03 2.27 -11.79
N LEU A 156 -12.45 2.61 -13.01
CA LEU A 156 -13.53 1.92 -13.72
C LEU A 156 -13.00 1.31 -15.01
N ILE A 157 -13.10 -0.02 -15.12
CA ILE A 157 -12.79 -0.74 -16.36
C ILE A 157 -14.10 -0.86 -17.14
N CYS A 158 -14.15 -0.24 -18.31
CA CYS A 158 -15.34 -0.14 -19.13
C CYS A 158 -15.18 -1.00 -20.39
N ASN A 159 -16.00 -2.03 -20.53
CA ASN A 159 -15.92 -2.97 -21.64
C ASN A 159 -16.67 -2.46 -22.88
N THR A 160 -17.61 -1.53 -22.68
CA THR A 160 -18.41 -0.95 -23.76
C THR A 160 -18.34 0.57 -23.70
N ARG A 161 -18.68 1.22 -24.81
CA ARG A 161 -18.75 2.68 -24.88
C ARG A 161 -19.80 3.25 -23.94
N GLU A 162 -20.92 2.56 -23.81
CA GLU A 162 -22.02 2.92 -22.92
C GLU A 162 -21.58 2.89 -21.45
N GLU A 163 -20.85 1.83 -21.06
CA GLU A 163 -20.25 1.74 -19.71
C GLU A 163 -19.29 2.90 -19.44
N ALA A 164 -18.46 3.26 -20.46
CA ALA A 164 -17.52 4.35 -20.33
C ALA A 164 -18.22 5.70 -20.16
N LYS A 165 -19.27 5.95 -20.91
CA LYS A 165 -20.08 7.18 -20.78
C LYS A 165 -20.76 7.27 -19.41
N GLU A 166 -21.30 6.16 -18.92
CA GLU A 166 -21.88 6.09 -17.55
C GLU A 166 -20.79 6.31 -16.50
N GLY A 167 -19.58 5.78 -16.75
CA GLY A 167 -18.43 6.01 -15.88
C GLY A 167 -18.03 7.49 -15.76
N VAL A 168 -18.05 8.23 -16.84
CA VAL A 168 -17.83 9.69 -16.82
C VAL A 168 -18.87 10.38 -15.94
N LYS A 169 -20.14 10.00 -16.07
CA LYS A 169 -21.23 10.53 -15.26
C LYS A 169 -20.99 10.25 -13.76
N THR A 170 -20.66 9.01 -13.43
CA THR A 170 -20.38 8.58 -12.05
C THR A 170 -19.24 9.37 -11.43
N LEU A 171 -18.14 9.53 -12.14
CA LEU A 171 -16.93 10.17 -11.60
C LEU A 171 -17.03 11.70 -11.59
N MET A 172 -17.54 12.31 -12.66
CA MET A 172 -17.45 13.76 -12.87
C MET A 172 -18.75 14.50 -12.53
N LEU A 173 -19.91 13.91 -12.78
CA LEU A 173 -21.23 14.56 -12.57
C LEU A 173 -21.81 14.20 -11.20
N ASP A 174 -21.90 12.92 -10.89
CA ASP A 174 -22.45 12.44 -9.61
C ASP A 174 -21.46 12.66 -8.46
N LYS A 175 -20.20 12.93 -8.77
CA LYS A 175 -19.11 13.18 -7.83
C LYS A 175 -19.03 12.14 -6.71
N GLN A 176 -19.14 10.86 -7.08
CA GLN A 176 -19.09 9.75 -6.14
C GLN A 176 -17.84 9.77 -5.25
N PHE A 177 -16.73 10.34 -5.75
CA PHE A 177 -15.47 10.48 -5.01
C PHE A 177 -15.12 11.95 -4.72
N GLY A 178 -16.12 12.82 -4.65
CA GLY A 178 -15.93 14.24 -4.34
C GLY A 178 -15.02 14.93 -5.37
N HIS A 179 -14.12 15.77 -4.88
CA HIS A 179 -13.19 16.53 -5.74
C HIS A 179 -12.17 15.67 -6.48
N ALA A 180 -11.96 14.40 -6.06
CA ALA A 180 -11.08 13.49 -6.80
C ALA A 180 -11.57 13.24 -8.23
N GLY A 181 -12.87 13.37 -8.48
CA GLY A 181 -13.48 13.22 -9.81
C GLY A 181 -13.61 14.52 -10.61
N ASP A 182 -13.10 15.65 -10.13
CA ASP A 182 -13.14 16.91 -10.89
C ASP A 182 -12.31 16.83 -12.18
N ARG A 183 -11.31 15.96 -12.18
CA ARG A 183 -10.50 15.58 -13.34
C ARG A 183 -10.46 14.06 -13.43
N ILE A 184 -10.47 13.54 -14.65
CA ILE A 184 -10.30 12.11 -14.89
C ILE A 184 -9.16 11.86 -15.87
N VAL A 185 -8.56 10.68 -15.71
CA VAL A 185 -7.60 10.13 -16.67
C VAL A 185 -8.29 8.97 -17.38
N VAL A 186 -8.26 9.01 -18.71
CA VAL A 186 -8.79 7.93 -19.54
C VAL A 186 -7.62 7.19 -20.15
N GLU A 187 -7.47 5.91 -19.83
CA GLU A 187 -6.32 5.10 -20.21
C GLU A 187 -6.70 3.94 -21.11
N GLN A 188 -5.78 3.60 -21.99
CA GLN A 188 -5.83 2.34 -22.72
C GLN A 188 -5.85 1.17 -21.73
N PHE A 189 -6.73 0.21 -21.96
CA PHE A 189 -6.76 -1.02 -21.19
C PHE A 189 -5.51 -1.86 -21.50
N MET A 190 -4.77 -2.22 -20.46
CA MET A 190 -3.62 -3.11 -20.58
C MET A 190 -4.00 -4.52 -20.14
N THR A 191 -3.50 -5.52 -20.84
CA THR A 191 -3.62 -6.93 -20.48
C THR A 191 -2.26 -7.47 -20.06
N GLY A 192 -2.27 -8.37 -19.10
CA GLY A 192 -1.06 -8.96 -18.57
C GLY A 192 -1.24 -9.35 -17.12
N ARG A 193 -0.14 -9.52 -16.42
CA ARG A 193 -0.13 -9.89 -15.01
C ARG A 193 0.34 -8.71 -14.16
N GLU A 194 -0.44 -8.38 -13.14
CA GLU A 194 -0.08 -7.32 -12.21
C GLU A 194 0.94 -7.81 -11.19
N VAL A 195 1.95 -7.01 -10.93
CA VAL A 195 2.97 -7.26 -9.90
C VAL A 195 3.23 -5.97 -9.16
N SER A 196 3.44 -6.07 -7.84
CA SER A 196 3.75 -4.93 -6.99
C SER A 196 5.22 -4.97 -6.58
N VAL A 197 5.92 -3.84 -6.70
CA VAL A 197 7.29 -3.68 -6.24
C VAL A 197 7.38 -2.41 -5.38
N LEU A 198 7.68 -2.60 -4.10
CA LEU A 198 7.93 -1.50 -3.17
C LEU A 198 9.40 -1.13 -3.20
N SER A 199 9.71 0.14 -2.95
CA SER A 199 11.08 0.62 -2.95
C SER A 199 11.31 1.66 -1.86
N PHE A 200 12.53 1.69 -1.32
CA PHE A 200 13.03 2.79 -0.50
C PHE A 200 13.72 3.81 -1.39
N VAL A 201 13.50 5.09 -1.14
CA VAL A 201 14.06 6.20 -1.93
C VAL A 201 14.54 7.30 -1.00
N ASP A 202 15.75 7.84 -1.27
CA ASP A 202 16.36 8.91 -0.48
C ASP A 202 16.53 10.23 -1.25
N GLY A 203 15.80 10.39 -2.35
CA GLY A 203 15.88 11.55 -3.24
C GLY A 203 16.77 11.34 -4.47
N LYS A 204 17.74 10.47 -4.38
CA LYS A 204 18.71 10.16 -5.46
C LYS A 204 18.89 8.67 -5.72
N THR A 205 18.91 7.88 -4.66
CA THR A 205 19.09 6.42 -4.71
C THR A 205 17.76 5.71 -4.48
N ILE A 206 17.52 4.64 -5.22
CA ILE A 206 16.38 3.75 -5.03
C ILE A 206 16.88 2.33 -4.74
N LYS A 207 16.32 1.71 -3.71
CA LYS A 207 16.57 0.29 -3.37
C LYS A 207 15.23 -0.44 -3.38
N ILE A 208 15.09 -1.37 -4.29
CA ILE A 208 13.84 -2.12 -4.44
C ILE A 208 13.77 -3.31 -3.50
N MET A 209 12.57 -3.53 -2.97
CA MET A 209 12.27 -4.68 -2.13
C MET A 209 11.89 -5.88 -3.02
N THR A 210 11.74 -7.04 -2.40
CA THR A 210 11.21 -8.22 -3.08
C THR A 210 9.81 -7.95 -3.64
N SER A 211 9.48 -8.57 -4.78
CA SER A 211 8.18 -8.41 -5.42
C SER A 211 7.04 -9.03 -4.62
N ALA A 212 5.83 -8.58 -4.89
CA ALA A 212 4.61 -9.15 -4.32
C ALA A 212 3.50 -9.17 -5.36
N GLN A 213 2.47 -9.93 -5.10
CA GLN A 213 1.31 -10.02 -5.99
C GLN A 213 0.04 -10.06 -5.14
N ASP A 214 -0.86 -9.12 -5.40
CA ASP A 214 -2.10 -8.92 -4.63
C ASP A 214 -3.32 -9.46 -5.37
N HIS A 215 -4.43 -9.59 -4.63
CA HIS A 215 -5.72 -10.05 -5.12
C HIS A 215 -6.78 -8.99 -4.79
N LYS A 216 -7.16 -8.20 -5.80
CA LYS A 216 -8.01 -7.01 -5.60
C LYS A 216 -9.50 -7.32 -5.48
N ARG A 217 -9.98 -8.41 -6.07
CA ARG A 217 -11.40 -8.75 -6.07
C ARG A 217 -11.83 -9.37 -4.74
N ALA A 218 -13.07 -9.07 -4.35
CA ALA A 218 -13.60 -9.51 -3.05
C ALA A 218 -13.86 -11.02 -2.96
N LYS A 219 -14.17 -11.67 -4.08
CA LYS A 219 -14.63 -13.06 -4.11
C LYS A 219 -13.69 -13.98 -4.86
N ASP A 220 -13.77 -15.28 -4.56
CA ASP A 220 -13.04 -16.32 -5.25
C ASP A 220 -13.23 -16.24 -6.77
N GLY A 221 -12.23 -16.68 -7.52
CA GLY A 221 -12.23 -16.62 -8.97
C GLY A 221 -12.11 -15.20 -9.53
N ASP A 222 -11.56 -14.28 -8.75
CA ASP A 222 -11.42 -12.86 -9.11
C ASP A 222 -12.77 -12.22 -9.50
N GLN A 223 -13.79 -12.53 -8.72
CA GLN A 223 -15.14 -12.02 -8.88
C GLN A 223 -15.48 -10.96 -7.82
N GLY A 224 -16.58 -10.27 -8.05
CA GLY A 224 -17.08 -9.26 -7.13
C GLY A 224 -16.41 -7.90 -7.32
N LEU A 225 -16.59 -7.03 -6.33
CA LEU A 225 -16.09 -5.67 -6.36
C LEU A 225 -14.58 -5.59 -6.07
N ASN A 226 -13.94 -4.55 -6.56
CA ASN A 226 -12.58 -4.21 -6.18
C ASN A 226 -12.51 -3.83 -4.70
N THR A 227 -11.42 -4.23 -4.05
CA THR A 227 -11.14 -3.97 -2.64
C THR A 227 -9.76 -3.34 -2.47
N GLY A 228 -9.38 -3.10 -1.23
CA GLY A 228 -7.99 -2.74 -0.88
C GLY A 228 -6.99 -3.87 -1.03
N GLY A 229 -7.46 -5.11 -1.23
CA GLY A 229 -6.66 -6.33 -1.34
C GLY A 229 -7.17 -7.39 -0.37
N MET A 230 -7.37 -8.60 -0.87
CA MET A 230 -7.90 -9.74 -0.10
C MET A 230 -6.83 -10.76 0.28
N GLY A 231 -5.62 -10.51 -0.13
CA GLY A 231 -4.48 -11.36 0.13
C GLY A 231 -3.36 -11.15 -0.87
N THR A 232 -2.17 -11.57 -0.50
CA THR A 232 -0.97 -11.31 -1.29
C THR A 232 0.08 -12.38 -1.03
N PHE A 233 1.04 -12.48 -1.92
CA PHE A 233 2.19 -13.36 -1.73
C PHE A 233 3.46 -12.70 -2.24
N SER A 234 4.60 -13.18 -1.77
CA SER A 234 5.94 -12.69 -2.13
C SER A 234 6.95 -13.85 -2.07
N PRO A 235 7.86 -13.96 -3.07
CA PRO A 235 7.98 -13.14 -4.26
C PRO A 235 6.98 -13.56 -5.35
N SER A 236 6.76 -12.69 -6.36
CA SER A 236 6.01 -13.11 -7.55
C SER A 236 6.90 -13.95 -8.46
N PRO A 237 6.48 -15.15 -8.86
CA PRO A 237 7.26 -15.98 -9.78
C PRO A 237 7.30 -15.43 -11.20
N PHE A 238 6.42 -14.46 -11.50
CA PHE A 238 6.37 -13.79 -12.81
C PHE A 238 7.31 -12.58 -12.90
N TYR A 239 7.82 -12.11 -11.76
CA TYR A 239 8.84 -11.08 -11.71
C TYR A 239 10.20 -11.71 -11.89
N THR A 240 10.55 -11.99 -13.15
CA THR A 240 11.78 -12.69 -13.53
C THR A 240 13.00 -11.77 -13.48
N PRO A 241 14.24 -12.31 -13.52
CA PRO A 241 15.44 -11.48 -13.65
C PRO A 241 15.41 -10.53 -14.86
N GLU A 242 14.82 -10.95 -15.97
CA GLU A 242 14.67 -10.13 -17.18
C GLU A 242 13.72 -8.95 -16.95
N VAL A 243 12.61 -9.18 -16.25
CA VAL A 243 11.66 -8.13 -15.84
C VAL A 243 12.36 -7.14 -14.91
N ASP A 244 13.08 -7.65 -13.91
CA ASP A 244 13.82 -6.83 -12.94
C ASP A 244 14.84 -5.93 -13.63
N GLU A 245 15.62 -6.48 -14.54
CA GLU A 245 16.63 -5.74 -15.29
C GLU A 245 15.99 -4.64 -16.15
N PHE A 246 14.91 -4.95 -16.87
CA PHE A 246 14.17 -3.97 -17.66
C PHE A 246 13.65 -2.83 -16.79
N CYS A 247 13.03 -3.13 -15.66
CA CYS A 247 12.47 -2.14 -14.75
C CYS A 247 13.56 -1.26 -14.13
N LYS A 248 14.70 -1.83 -13.75
CA LYS A 248 15.86 -1.07 -13.27
C LYS A 248 16.35 -0.09 -14.31
N LYS A 249 16.42 -0.51 -15.55
CA LYS A 249 16.93 0.30 -16.66
C LYS A 249 15.94 1.40 -17.08
N HIS A 250 14.65 1.12 -17.11
CA HIS A 250 13.66 1.99 -17.76
C HIS A 250 12.62 2.62 -16.82
N ILE A 251 12.47 2.12 -15.60
CA ILE A 251 11.36 2.54 -14.73
C ILE A 251 11.85 3.11 -13.39
N TYR A 252 12.61 2.35 -12.61
CA TYR A 252 12.86 2.70 -11.20
C TYR A 252 13.68 3.96 -11.02
N GLN A 253 14.92 3.96 -11.46
CA GLN A 253 15.78 5.13 -11.34
C GLN A 253 15.25 6.30 -12.17
N ALA A 254 14.67 6.02 -13.33
CA ALA A 254 14.06 7.03 -14.18
C ALA A 254 12.96 7.81 -13.46
N THR A 255 12.16 7.14 -12.62
CA THR A 255 11.12 7.80 -11.81
C THR A 255 11.72 8.74 -10.77
N VAL A 256 12.74 8.29 -10.04
CA VAL A 256 13.44 9.10 -9.03
C VAL A 256 14.08 10.33 -9.66
N ASP A 257 14.77 10.14 -10.78
CA ASP A 257 15.43 11.21 -11.51
C ASP A 257 14.42 12.21 -12.09
N ALA A 258 13.29 11.74 -12.59
CA ALA A 258 12.21 12.57 -13.10
C ALA A 258 11.62 13.46 -11.99
N MET A 259 11.35 12.90 -10.82
CA MET A 259 10.84 13.65 -9.68
C MET A 259 11.81 14.73 -9.24
N LYS A 260 13.09 14.42 -9.19
CA LYS A 260 14.15 15.40 -8.87
C LYS A 260 14.22 16.51 -9.92
N ALA A 261 14.15 16.16 -11.20
CA ALA A 261 14.17 17.12 -12.30
C ALA A 261 12.98 18.08 -12.25
N GLU A 262 11.83 17.63 -11.74
CA GLU A 262 10.64 18.47 -11.54
C GLU A 262 10.70 19.32 -10.27
N GLY A 263 11.81 19.29 -9.51
CA GLY A 263 11.91 20.00 -8.25
C GLY A 263 11.10 19.36 -7.12
N ARG A 264 10.79 18.07 -7.23
CA ARG A 264 9.95 17.30 -6.32
C ARG A 264 10.71 16.10 -5.77
N GLU A 265 11.86 16.34 -5.16
CA GLU A 265 12.70 15.29 -4.59
C GLU A 265 11.86 14.36 -3.72
N PHE A 266 11.91 13.05 -4.02
CA PHE A 266 11.13 12.05 -3.31
C PHE A 266 11.98 11.29 -2.29
N LYS A 267 11.57 11.33 -1.02
CA LYS A 267 12.14 10.51 0.06
C LYS A 267 11.02 9.70 0.70
N GLY A 268 11.19 8.40 0.80
CA GLY A 268 10.17 7.52 1.37
C GLY A 268 10.00 6.25 0.56
N ILE A 269 8.76 5.78 0.46
CA ILE A 269 8.42 4.59 -0.32
C ILE A 269 7.77 4.99 -1.63
N ILE A 270 8.28 4.47 -2.74
CA ILE A 270 7.53 4.40 -4.00
C ILE A 270 7.07 2.97 -4.20
N PHE A 271 5.77 2.81 -4.31
CA PHE A 271 5.12 1.55 -4.68
C PHE A 271 4.87 1.61 -6.19
N PHE A 272 5.48 0.67 -6.92
CA PHE A 272 5.25 0.51 -8.35
C PHE A 272 4.21 -0.59 -8.57
N GLY A 273 3.03 -0.23 -9.04
CA GLY A 273 2.10 -1.18 -9.61
C GLY A 273 2.47 -1.41 -11.06
N LEU A 274 2.92 -2.61 -11.40
CA LEU A 274 3.39 -2.96 -12.73
C LEU A 274 2.40 -3.89 -13.42
N MET A 275 2.22 -3.68 -14.73
CA MET A 275 1.56 -4.63 -15.60
C MET A 275 2.62 -5.28 -16.50
N LEU A 276 2.76 -6.59 -16.40
CA LEU A 276 3.66 -7.36 -17.25
C LEU A 276 2.92 -7.71 -18.54
N THR A 277 3.07 -6.84 -19.55
CA THR A 277 2.37 -6.97 -20.83
C THR A 277 3.20 -7.75 -21.85
N ALA A 278 2.58 -8.14 -22.97
CA ALA A 278 3.28 -8.79 -24.08
C ALA A 278 4.41 -7.92 -24.66
N ASP A 279 4.30 -6.59 -24.51
CA ASP A 279 5.30 -5.61 -24.98
C ASP A 279 6.31 -5.22 -23.90
N GLY A 280 6.30 -5.92 -22.78
CA GLY A 280 7.17 -5.66 -21.64
C GLY A 280 6.47 -5.01 -20.45
N PRO A 281 7.19 -4.81 -19.34
CA PRO A 281 6.65 -4.17 -18.15
C PRO A 281 6.25 -2.72 -18.40
N LYS A 282 5.08 -2.33 -17.86
CA LYS A 282 4.59 -0.97 -17.87
C LYS A 282 4.09 -0.58 -16.49
N VAL A 283 4.25 0.69 -16.14
CA VAL A 283 3.71 1.20 -14.88
C VAL A 283 2.20 1.34 -15.00
N LEU A 284 1.48 0.63 -14.15
CA LEU A 284 0.02 0.73 -14.03
C LEU A 284 -0.34 1.94 -13.17
N GLU A 285 0.34 2.07 -12.02
CA GLU A 285 0.14 3.17 -11.08
C GLU A 285 1.34 3.32 -10.14
N TYR A 286 1.44 4.49 -9.52
CA TYR A 286 2.34 4.73 -8.39
C TYR A 286 1.54 4.92 -7.11
N ASN A 287 2.12 4.47 -5.99
CA ASN A 287 1.69 4.93 -4.67
C ASN A 287 2.91 5.47 -3.91
N ALA A 288 2.69 6.47 -3.06
CA ALA A 288 3.76 7.20 -2.37
C ALA A 288 3.95 6.71 -0.92
N ARG A 289 3.61 5.46 -0.65
CA ARG A 289 3.59 4.85 0.68
C ARG A 289 3.71 3.33 0.56
N PHE A 290 3.91 2.67 1.71
CA PHE A 290 3.82 1.21 1.78
C PHE A 290 2.46 0.69 1.29
N GLY A 291 2.45 -0.47 0.65
CA GLY A 291 1.23 -1.17 0.25
C GLY A 291 0.55 -1.89 1.42
N ASP A 292 -0.74 -2.11 1.30
CA ASP A 292 -1.54 -2.88 2.24
C ASP A 292 -2.52 -3.77 1.45
N PRO A 293 -2.31 -5.09 1.32
CA PRO A 293 -1.57 -5.97 2.23
C PRO A 293 -0.13 -6.35 1.81
N GLU A 294 0.47 -5.74 0.81
CA GLU A 294 1.79 -6.14 0.29
C GLU A 294 2.88 -6.08 1.37
N THR A 295 2.85 -5.07 2.22
CA THR A 295 3.80 -4.90 3.32
C THR A 295 3.81 -6.11 4.26
N GLN A 296 2.67 -6.75 4.45
CA GLN A 296 2.51 -7.91 5.33
C GLN A 296 3.23 -9.18 4.83
N VAL A 297 3.64 -9.23 3.57
CA VAL A 297 4.45 -10.35 3.03
C VAL A 297 5.87 -9.94 2.69
N VAL A 298 6.12 -8.66 2.48
CA VAL A 298 7.45 -8.15 2.11
C VAL A 298 8.33 -7.95 3.35
N LEU A 299 7.84 -7.24 4.36
CA LEU A 299 8.62 -6.93 5.55
C LEU A 299 9.00 -8.15 6.40
N PRO A 300 8.15 -9.19 6.57
CA PRO A 300 8.59 -10.40 7.28
C PRO A 300 9.77 -11.12 6.63
N ARG A 301 10.05 -10.86 5.36
CA ARG A 301 11.17 -11.45 4.62
C ARG A 301 12.43 -10.58 4.61
N MET A 302 12.37 -9.36 5.14
CA MET A 302 13.51 -8.43 5.14
C MET A 302 14.50 -8.80 6.24
N LYS A 303 15.80 -8.83 5.91
CA LYS A 303 16.88 -9.13 6.86
C LYS A 303 17.38 -7.92 7.61
N ASN A 304 17.35 -6.75 6.97
CA ASN A 304 17.87 -5.52 7.55
C ASN A 304 17.09 -5.06 8.77
N ASP A 305 17.75 -4.32 9.65
CA ASP A 305 17.07 -3.46 10.61
C ASP A 305 16.37 -2.34 9.85
N ILE A 306 15.02 -2.31 9.87
CA ILE A 306 14.25 -1.35 9.10
C ILE A 306 14.53 0.09 9.52
N VAL A 307 14.89 0.31 10.79
CA VAL A 307 15.21 1.66 11.30
C VAL A 307 16.47 2.20 10.64
N ASP A 308 17.48 1.36 10.41
CA ASP A 308 18.68 1.76 9.67
C ASP A 308 18.32 2.22 8.26
N VAL A 309 17.40 1.52 7.61
CA VAL A 309 16.96 1.87 6.25
C VAL A 309 16.15 3.17 6.25
N PHE A 310 15.25 3.35 7.21
CA PHE A 310 14.48 4.59 7.34
C PHE A 310 15.40 5.80 7.58
N GLU A 311 16.37 5.65 8.48
CA GLU A 311 17.34 6.72 8.75
C GLU A 311 18.17 7.04 7.50
N ALA A 312 18.61 6.03 6.77
CA ALA A 312 19.36 6.23 5.53
C ALA A 312 18.54 6.98 4.46
N CYS A 313 17.24 6.71 4.37
CA CYS A 313 16.36 7.47 3.47
C CYS A 313 16.25 8.93 3.88
N VAL A 314 16.07 9.21 5.17
CA VAL A 314 15.97 10.57 5.68
C VAL A 314 17.28 11.33 5.50
N ASP A 315 18.41 10.67 5.75
CA ASP A 315 19.74 11.28 5.73
C ASP A 315 20.40 11.32 4.35
N GLY A 316 19.79 10.69 3.33
CA GLY A 316 20.34 10.66 1.98
C GLY A 316 21.54 9.72 1.82
N THR A 317 21.60 8.66 2.61
CA THR A 317 22.71 7.68 2.64
C THR A 317 22.27 6.27 2.27
N LEU A 318 21.15 6.15 1.55
CA LEU A 318 20.58 4.87 1.16
C LEU A 318 21.55 4.04 0.28
N ASP A 319 22.45 4.69 -0.45
CA ASP A 319 23.49 4.03 -1.24
C ASP A 319 24.42 3.16 -0.40
N GLN A 320 24.54 3.42 0.91
CA GLN A 320 25.35 2.64 1.85
C GLN A 320 24.63 1.41 2.42
N ILE A 321 23.34 1.26 2.15
CA ILE A 321 22.53 0.13 2.63
C ILE A 321 22.60 -1.02 1.63
N ASP A 322 22.98 -2.21 2.11
CA ASP A 322 22.85 -3.46 1.36
C ASP A 322 21.51 -4.10 1.76
N LEU A 323 20.47 -3.81 0.98
CA LEU A 323 19.11 -4.28 1.25
C LEU A 323 18.99 -5.77 0.90
N GLN A 324 18.66 -6.60 1.90
CA GLN A 324 18.60 -8.06 1.76
C GLN A 324 17.28 -8.63 2.25
N PHE A 325 16.83 -9.67 1.56
CA PHE A 325 15.63 -10.44 1.89
C PHE A 325 15.98 -11.92 2.07
N GLU A 326 15.18 -12.61 2.90
CA GLU A 326 15.32 -14.05 3.07
C GLU A 326 14.98 -14.79 1.77
N ASP A 327 15.66 -15.92 1.56
CA ASP A 327 15.37 -16.81 0.44
C ASP A 327 14.26 -17.79 0.83
N ASN A 328 13.09 -17.24 1.08
CA ASN A 328 11.87 -17.95 1.44
C ASN A 328 10.69 -17.32 0.71
N ALA A 329 9.48 -17.67 1.10
CA ALA A 329 8.27 -17.07 0.59
C ALA A 329 7.33 -16.71 1.73
N ALA A 330 6.38 -15.82 1.47
CA ALA A 330 5.32 -15.45 2.41
C ALA A 330 4.00 -15.31 1.68
N VAL A 331 2.92 -15.69 2.35
CA VAL A 331 1.54 -15.55 1.88
C VAL A 331 0.72 -14.91 2.99
N CYS A 332 -0.08 -13.92 2.66
CA CYS A 332 -1.02 -13.26 3.57
C CYS A 332 -2.44 -13.46 3.06
N VAL A 333 -3.31 -13.98 3.91
CA VAL A 333 -4.75 -14.10 3.66
C VAL A 333 -5.48 -13.07 4.51
N VAL A 334 -6.24 -12.19 3.90
CA VAL A 334 -7.01 -11.17 4.61
C VAL A 334 -8.30 -11.78 5.13
N LEU A 335 -8.55 -11.62 6.43
CA LEU A 335 -9.82 -11.94 7.07
C LEU A 335 -10.63 -10.66 7.17
N ALA A 336 -11.77 -10.63 6.48
CA ALA A 336 -12.63 -9.47 6.37
C ALA A 336 -13.95 -9.69 7.11
N SER A 337 -14.66 -8.60 7.39
CA SER A 337 -16.05 -8.63 7.82
C SER A 337 -16.93 -8.95 6.61
N ASP A 338 -17.79 -9.95 6.71
CA ASP A 338 -18.69 -10.33 5.62
C ASP A 338 -19.53 -9.14 5.17
N GLY A 339 -19.58 -8.93 3.85
CA GLY A 339 -20.18 -7.76 3.21
C GLY A 339 -19.17 -6.76 2.67
N TYR A 340 -17.93 -6.76 3.20
CA TYR A 340 -16.86 -5.91 2.66
C TYR A 340 -16.65 -6.14 1.16
N PRO A 341 -16.47 -5.13 0.30
CA PRO A 341 -16.25 -3.71 0.60
C PRO A 341 -17.52 -2.84 0.70
N GLU A 342 -18.69 -3.44 0.76
CA GLU A 342 -19.95 -2.74 0.95
C GLU A 342 -20.32 -2.68 2.44
N HIS A 343 -21.58 -2.84 2.77
CA HIS A 343 -22.03 -2.79 4.16
C HIS A 343 -21.61 -4.05 4.95
N TYR A 344 -21.08 -3.84 6.15
CA TYR A 344 -20.68 -4.92 7.06
C TYR A 344 -20.89 -4.49 8.51
N GLU A 345 -21.06 -5.48 9.40
CA GLU A 345 -21.18 -5.27 10.84
C GLU A 345 -19.81 -5.24 11.51
N LYS A 346 -19.68 -4.40 12.53
CA LYS A 346 -18.50 -4.26 13.39
C LYS A 346 -18.81 -4.73 14.80
N GLY A 347 -17.79 -4.77 15.67
CA GLY A 347 -17.95 -5.06 17.09
C GLY A 347 -18.04 -6.54 17.43
N LYS A 348 -17.69 -7.42 16.49
CA LYS A 348 -17.66 -8.87 16.75
C LYS A 348 -16.37 -9.24 17.49
N LYS A 349 -16.49 -10.06 18.53
CA LYS A 349 -15.34 -10.49 19.31
C LYS A 349 -14.42 -11.40 18.48
N ILE A 350 -13.12 -11.09 18.51
CA ILE A 350 -12.08 -11.89 17.86
C ILE A 350 -11.51 -12.85 18.90
N THR A 351 -11.47 -14.14 18.59
CA THR A 351 -10.93 -15.19 19.45
C THR A 351 -9.83 -15.96 18.74
N GLY A 352 -8.93 -16.56 19.51
CA GLY A 352 -7.85 -17.41 18.97
C GLY A 352 -6.55 -16.70 18.64
N LEU A 353 -6.45 -15.39 18.88
CA LEU A 353 -5.24 -14.62 18.60
C LEU A 353 -4.02 -15.16 19.37
N GLU A 354 -4.23 -15.73 20.56
CA GLU A 354 -3.20 -16.35 21.39
C GLU A 354 -2.51 -17.53 20.69
N ASN A 355 -3.14 -18.15 19.71
CA ASN A 355 -2.58 -19.27 18.96
C ASN A 355 -1.40 -18.87 18.07
N PHE A 356 -1.21 -17.58 17.84
CA PHE A 356 -0.06 -17.06 17.08
C PHE A 356 1.16 -16.78 17.95
N LYS A 357 0.98 -16.76 19.27
CA LYS A 357 2.07 -16.45 20.20
C LYS A 357 3.17 -17.51 20.10
N ASP A 358 4.41 -17.03 20.01
CA ASP A 358 5.62 -17.85 19.92
C ASP A 358 5.62 -18.84 18.73
N LYS A 359 4.86 -18.53 17.68
CA LYS A 359 4.83 -19.29 16.43
C LYS A 359 5.74 -18.60 15.41
N ASP A 360 6.97 -19.06 15.32
CA ASP A 360 7.94 -18.52 14.36
C ASP A 360 7.44 -18.72 12.91
N GLY A 361 7.56 -17.67 12.12
CA GLY A 361 7.09 -17.69 10.73
C GLY A 361 5.58 -17.49 10.53
N TYR A 362 4.83 -17.25 11.61
CA TYR A 362 3.40 -16.95 11.56
C TYR A 362 3.11 -15.59 12.19
N TYR A 363 2.26 -14.82 11.54
CA TYR A 363 1.92 -13.46 11.94
C TYR A 363 0.41 -13.25 11.82
N VAL A 364 -0.17 -12.50 12.74
CA VAL A 364 -1.52 -11.97 12.59
C VAL A 364 -1.45 -10.45 12.69
N PHE A 365 -1.49 -9.79 11.54
CA PHE A 365 -1.43 -8.34 11.47
C PHE A 365 -2.84 -7.78 11.57
N HIS A 366 -3.07 -6.90 12.55
CA HIS A 366 -4.37 -6.27 12.74
C HIS A 366 -4.54 -5.09 11.80
N ALA A 367 -5.71 -5.03 11.17
CA ALA A 367 -6.20 -3.87 10.44
C ALA A 367 -7.33 -3.22 11.24
N GLY A 368 -8.59 -3.52 10.93
CA GLY A 368 -9.72 -2.99 11.66
C GLY A 368 -10.01 -3.75 12.94
N SER A 369 -9.33 -3.44 14.01
CA SER A 369 -9.55 -4.02 15.34
C SER A 369 -9.45 -2.96 16.44
N LYS A 370 -10.14 -3.17 17.54
CA LYS A 370 -10.11 -2.29 18.70
C LYS A 370 -10.31 -3.08 19.98
N PHE A 371 -9.88 -2.51 21.11
CA PHE A 371 -10.23 -3.02 22.43
C PHE A 371 -11.62 -2.52 22.86
N ASP A 372 -12.36 -3.35 23.59
CA ASP A 372 -13.53 -2.89 24.34
C ASP A 372 -13.13 -2.51 25.78
N ALA A 373 -14.10 -2.13 26.60
CA ALA A 373 -13.84 -1.72 27.98
C ALA A 373 -13.31 -2.85 28.87
N GLU A 374 -13.61 -4.11 28.52
CA GLU A 374 -13.15 -5.30 29.25
C GLU A 374 -11.82 -5.87 28.74
N GLY A 375 -11.22 -5.24 27.73
CA GLY A 375 -9.96 -5.68 27.13
C GLY A 375 -10.12 -6.76 26.05
N ASN A 376 -11.34 -7.07 25.62
CA ASN A 376 -11.57 -7.93 24.46
C ASN A 376 -11.21 -7.20 23.18
N ILE A 377 -10.79 -7.96 22.16
CA ILE A 377 -10.51 -7.42 20.84
C ILE A 377 -11.71 -7.64 19.94
N LEU A 378 -12.21 -6.56 19.34
CA LEU A 378 -13.39 -6.55 18.49
C LEU A 378 -13.04 -6.16 17.07
N THR A 379 -13.82 -6.64 16.10
CA THR A 379 -13.73 -6.14 14.71
C THR A 379 -14.13 -4.67 14.65
N ASN A 380 -13.42 -3.89 13.84
CA ASN A 380 -13.64 -2.46 13.68
C ASN A 380 -13.36 -1.98 12.26
N GLY A 381 -13.60 -2.80 11.28
CA GLY A 381 -13.36 -2.44 9.88
C GLY A 381 -13.76 -3.54 8.92
N GLY A 382 -13.63 -3.26 7.62
CA GLY A 382 -13.91 -4.22 6.57
C GLY A 382 -12.83 -5.28 6.51
N ARG A 383 -11.56 -4.86 6.31
CA ARG A 383 -10.42 -5.76 6.51
C ARG A 383 -10.08 -5.75 7.99
N VAL A 384 -10.08 -6.90 8.61
CA VAL A 384 -9.92 -7.03 10.06
C VAL A 384 -8.53 -7.49 10.43
N LEU A 385 -8.08 -8.59 9.82
CA LEU A 385 -6.77 -9.21 10.10
C LEU A 385 -6.12 -9.64 8.79
N GLY A 386 -4.78 -9.61 8.77
CA GLY A 386 -3.99 -10.27 7.75
C GLY A 386 -3.24 -11.43 8.39
N VAL A 387 -3.55 -12.66 8.01
CA VAL A 387 -2.85 -13.86 8.49
C VAL A 387 -1.71 -14.16 7.51
N THR A 388 -0.49 -13.97 7.98
CA THR A 388 0.72 -14.18 7.17
C THR A 388 1.48 -15.40 7.68
N ALA A 389 1.94 -16.23 6.75
CA ALA A 389 2.88 -17.30 7.06
C ALA A 389 4.01 -17.34 6.04
N THR A 390 5.19 -17.71 6.51
CA THR A 390 6.36 -17.97 5.67
C THR A 390 6.48 -19.47 5.37
N GLY A 391 7.25 -19.79 4.36
CA GLY A 391 7.58 -21.15 3.98
C GLY A 391 8.83 -21.17 3.11
N LYS A 392 9.39 -22.34 2.87
CA LYS A 392 10.58 -22.49 2.00
C LYS A 392 10.29 -22.09 0.56
N ASP A 393 9.03 -22.22 0.13
CA ASP A 393 8.52 -21.83 -1.18
C ASP A 393 7.09 -21.31 -1.05
N LEU A 394 6.54 -20.82 -2.14
CA LEU A 394 5.18 -20.24 -2.16
C LEU A 394 4.08 -21.25 -1.82
N LYS A 395 4.22 -22.49 -2.25
CA LYS A 395 3.22 -23.55 -1.96
C LYS A 395 3.17 -23.86 -0.48
N GLU A 396 4.32 -23.98 0.17
CA GLU A 396 4.40 -24.20 1.62
C GLU A 396 3.88 -22.98 2.39
N ALA A 397 4.29 -21.77 2.02
CA ALA A 397 3.83 -20.55 2.66
C ALA A 397 2.30 -20.41 2.55
N ARG A 398 1.71 -20.72 1.39
CA ARG A 398 0.27 -20.73 1.18
C ARG A 398 -0.45 -21.73 2.07
N ALA A 399 0.05 -22.96 2.12
CA ALA A 399 -0.52 -24.00 2.98
C ALA A 399 -0.45 -23.59 4.46
N ASN A 400 0.67 -23.04 4.90
CA ASN A 400 0.86 -22.57 6.26
C ASN A 400 -0.09 -21.40 6.60
N ALA A 401 -0.27 -20.44 5.68
CA ALA A 401 -1.16 -19.30 5.90
C ALA A 401 -2.62 -19.75 6.05
N TYR A 402 -3.10 -20.61 5.15
CA TYR A 402 -4.47 -21.13 5.25
C TYR A 402 -4.72 -21.95 6.50
N LYS A 403 -3.74 -22.76 6.92
CA LYS A 403 -3.82 -23.47 8.20
C LYS A 403 -3.99 -22.49 9.35
N ALA A 404 -3.22 -21.41 9.36
CA ALA A 404 -3.28 -20.42 10.42
C ALA A 404 -4.56 -19.59 10.42
N THR A 405 -5.27 -19.46 9.30
CA THR A 405 -6.59 -18.80 9.26
C THR A 405 -7.63 -19.51 10.13
N GLU A 406 -7.44 -20.79 10.39
CA GLU A 406 -8.33 -21.57 11.24
C GLU A 406 -8.09 -21.32 12.73
N TRP A 407 -6.94 -20.74 13.10
CA TRP A 407 -6.59 -20.50 14.51
C TRP A 407 -7.35 -19.32 15.11
N VAL A 408 -7.88 -18.43 14.30
CA VAL A 408 -8.51 -17.18 14.72
C VAL A 408 -9.91 -17.08 14.13
N ASN A 409 -10.86 -16.54 14.92
CA ASN A 409 -12.25 -16.51 14.52
C ASN A 409 -12.98 -15.26 15.01
N PHE A 410 -14.00 -14.89 14.26
CA PHE A 410 -15.04 -13.93 14.65
C PHE A 410 -16.31 -14.24 13.85
N GLU A 411 -17.47 -13.84 14.35
CA GLU A 411 -18.78 -14.31 13.88
C GLU A 411 -19.02 -14.16 12.39
N ASN A 412 -18.67 -13.01 11.80
CA ASN A 412 -18.88 -12.73 10.37
C ASN A 412 -17.56 -12.77 9.59
N LYS A 413 -16.65 -13.67 9.94
CA LYS A 413 -15.38 -13.85 9.24
C LYS A 413 -15.61 -14.27 7.79
N TYR A 414 -14.99 -13.51 6.88
CA TYR A 414 -14.98 -13.78 5.45
C TYR A 414 -13.54 -13.77 4.92
N MET A 415 -13.21 -14.68 4.03
CA MET A 415 -11.92 -14.69 3.32
C MET A 415 -12.08 -15.33 1.95
N ARG A 416 -11.17 -15.02 1.05
CA ARG A 416 -11.02 -15.79 -0.19
C ARG A 416 -10.29 -17.11 0.11
N HIS A 417 -10.63 -18.14 -0.66
CA HIS A 417 -10.04 -19.48 -0.51
C HIS A 417 -9.00 -19.78 -1.60
N ASP A 418 -8.80 -18.86 -2.54
CA ASP A 418 -7.95 -19.03 -3.72
C ASP A 418 -6.75 -18.05 -3.75
N ILE A 419 -6.39 -17.44 -2.62
CA ILE A 419 -5.22 -16.57 -2.55
C ILE A 419 -3.98 -17.36 -2.97
N GLY A 420 -3.26 -16.81 -3.95
CA GLY A 420 -2.10 -17.48 -4.51
C GLY A 420 -2.41 -18.48 -5.61
N HIS A 421 -3.62 -18.48 -6.19
CA HIS A 421 -3.96 -19.39 -7.29
C HIS A 421 -2.99 -19.31 -8.47
N ALA A 422 -2.44 -18.13 -8.74
CA ALA A 422 -1.45 -17.93 -9.81
C ALA A 422 -0.11 -18.67 -9.56
N ILE A 423 0.17 -19.08 -8.31
CA ILE A 423 1.38 -19.85 -7.98
C ILE A 423 1.39 -21.19 -8.76
N ASP A 424 0.22 -21.77 -8.97
CA ASP A 424 0.09 -23.06 -9.66
C ASP A 424 0.24 -22.93 -11.18
N GLU A 425 0.26 -21.70 -11.70
CA GLU A 425 0.47 -21.41 -13.12
C GLU A 425 1.95 -21.13 -13.47
N ALA A 426 2.79 -21.03 -12.48
CA ALA A 426 4.20 -20.64 -12.64
C ALA A 426 5.13 -21.81 -12.92
#